data_8a930db25a171c7170a90811189dd878
#
_entry.id   8a930db25a171c7170a90811189dd878
#
_cell.length_a   1.000
_cell.length_b   1.000
_cell.length_c   1.000
_cell.angle_alpha   90.00
_cell.angle_beta   90.00
_cell.angle_gamma   90.00
#
_symmetry.space_group_name_H-M   'P 1'
#
loop_
_entity.id
_entity.type
_entity.pdbx_description
1 polymer ?
#
loop_
_entity_poly.entity_id
_entity_poly.type
_entity_poly.pdbx_seq_one_letter_code
_entity_poly.pdbx_strand_id
1 'polypeptide(L)'
;MPAETPARRKRQTRRRRSPIPCLVALVLVLLAVKWIDPFAPRAIPVPDTPEWSTVELLPLNEYSRPGTPLEKVNGIVVHYVGNPGTTAEQNHSYFENLAQTGETYASSHFLVGLNGEIIQNVPLDEIAYCSNERNDDTISIECCHPDDSGAFTQATYDSLVRLTRWLMEEYGLETGQVIRHYDVTGKICPKSFVEHPEEWEQFLADLSQ
;
A
#
# COMPACT_ATOMS: atom_id res chain seq x y z
N MET A 1 58.97 -16.59 -80.94
CA MET A 1 59.06 -16.69 -79.47
C MET A 1 58.20 -15.56 -78.91
N PRO A 2 57.07 -15.86 -78.28
CA PRO A 2 56.24 -14.82 -77.61
C PRO A 2 56.68 -14.68 -76.11
N ALA A 3 56.77 -13.47 -75.63
CA ALA A 3 57.17 -13.08 -74.29
C ALA A 3 56.06 -13.36 -73.29
N GLU A 4 56.41 -14.01 -72.18
CA GLU A 4 55.51 -14.25 -71.06
C GLU A 4 55.30 -12.97 -70.19
N THR A 5 54.06 -12.66 -69.91
CA THR A 5 53.62 -11.53 -69.05
C THR A 5 53.56 -12.04 -67.60
N PRO A 6 54.16 -11.33 -66.60
CA PRO A 6 54.13 -11.81 -65.23
C PRO A 6 52.76 -11.54 -64.54
N ALA A 7 52.25 -12.56 -63.86
CA ALA A 7 50.99 -12.58 -63.10
C ALA A 7 51.00 -11.59 -61.92
N ARG A 8 50.04 -10.74 -61.93
CA ARG A 8 49.80 -9.68 -60.87
C ARG A 8 49.24 -10.35 -59.61
N ARG A 9 50.06 -10.46 -58.57
CA ARG A 9 49.71 -10.97 -57.22
C ARG A 9 48.73 -10.06 -56.55
N LYS A 10 47.46 -10.49 -56.36
CA LYS A 10 46.45 -9.77 -55.62
C LYS A 10 46.82 -9.74 -54.12
N ARG A 11 47.10 -8.55 -53.58
CA ARG A 11 47.34 -8.30 -52.14
C ARG A 11 46.02 -8.44 -51.40
N GLN A 12 45.83 -9.52 -50.60
CA GLN A 12 44.71 -9.66 -49.68
C GLN A 12 44.89 -8.66 -48.53
N THR A 13 44.08 -7.64 -48.50
CA THR A 13 43.99 -6.72 -47.36
C THR A 13 43.20 -7.39 -46.21
N ARG A 14 43.91 -7.81 -45.19
CA ARG A 14 43.34 -8.32 -43.94
C ARG A 14 42.61 -7.18 -43.25
N ARG A 15 41.25 -7.14 -43.37
CA ARG A 15 40.41 -6.19 -42.58
C ARG A 15 40.61 -6.48 -41.09
N ARG A 16 41.34 -5.62 -40.39
CA ARG A 16 41.40 -5.61 -38.94
C ARG A 16 39.97 -5.28 -38.41
N ARG A 17 39.30 -6.25 -37.86
CA ARG A 17 38.02 -6.02 -37.14
C ARG A 17 38.38 -5.18 -35.91
N SER A 18 37.84 -3.97 -35.86
CA SER A 18 37.99 -3.08 -34.72
C SER A 18 37.31 -3.70 -33.50
N PRO A 19 37.91 -3.73 -32.30
CA PRO A 19 37.27 -4.22 -31.06
C PRO A 19 36.22 -3.25 -30.49
N ILE A 20 36.07 -2.08 -31.13
CA ILE A 20 35.16 -1.01 -30.65
C ILE A 20 33.70 -1.45 -30.44
N PRO A 21 33.06 -2.26 -31.33
CA PRO A 21 31.68 -2.65 -31.12
C PRO A 21 31.46 -3.55 -29.89
N CYS A 22 32.44 -4.39 -29.54
CA CYS A 22 32.33 -5.24 -28.34
C CYS A 22 32.51 -4.45 -27.04
N LEU A 23 33.40 -3.44 -27.05
CA LEU A 23 33.58 -2.55 -25.88
C LEU A 23 32.37 -1.66 -25.63
N VAL A 24 31.74 -1.11 -26.69
CA VAL A 24 30.51 -0.31 -26.58
C VAL A 24 29.35 -1.14 -26.06
N ALA A 25 29.21 -2.38 -26.56
CA ALA A 25 28.17 -3.30 -26.09
C ALA A 25 28.38 -3.67 -24.59
N LEU A 26 29.61 -3.91 -24.16
CA LEU A 26 29.91 -4.20 -22.75
C LEU A 26 29.63 -3.00 -21.83
N VAL A 27 29.97 -1.78 -22.25
CA VAL A 27 29.68 -0.55 -21.50
C VAL A 27 28.17 -0.30 -21.39
N LEU A 28 27.39 -0.54 -22.46
CA LEU A 28 25.92 -0.42 -22.43
C LEU A 28 25.28 -1.46 -21.50
N VAL A 29 25.79 -2.70 -21.47
CA VAL A 29 25.31 -3.73 -20.54
C VAL A 29 25.67 -3.36 -19.10
N LEU A 30 26.86 -2.86 -18.82
CA LEU A 30 27.28 -2.43 -17.50
C LEU A 30 26.50 -1.18 -17.02
N LEU A 31 26.11 -0.26 -17.92
CA LEU A 31 25.27 0.86 -17.61
C LEU A 31 23.82 0.40 -17.34
N ALA A 32 23.27 -0.55 -18.09
CA ALA A 32 21.95 -1.11 -17.86
C ALA A 32 21.87 -1.87 -16.51
N VAL A 33 22.93 -2.62 -16.15
CA VAL A 33 23.00 -3.32 -14.85
C VAL A 33 23.13 -2.36 -13.68
N LYS A 34 23.72 -1.17 -13.88
CA LYS A 34 23.82 -0.15 -12.83
C LYS A 34 22.46 0.49 -12.44
N TRP A 35 21.41 0.29 -13.26
CA TRP A 35 20.06 0.81 -12.98
C TRP A 35 19.16 -0.20 -12.26
N ILE A 36 19.60 -1.42 -12.08
CA ILE A 36 18.88 -2.40 -11.26
C ILE A 36 19.61 -2.44 -9.93
N ASP A 37 19.16 -1.64 -8.97
CA ASP A 37 19.59 -1.75 -7.59
C ASP A 37 19.02 -3.06 -7.02
N PRO A 38 19.86 -4.10 -6.76
CA PRO A 38 19.36 -5.35 -6.19
C PRO A 38 18.87 -5.20 -4.75
N PHE A 39 19.13 -4.05 -4.12
CA PHE A 39 18.68 -3.68 -2.77
C PHE A 39 17.57 -2.62 -2.81
N ALA A 40 17.13 -2.17 -4.00
CA ALA A 40 15.96 -1.31 -4.06
C ALA A 40 14.77 -2.04 -3.44
N PRO A 41 14.02 -1.40 -2.53
CA PRO A 41 12.80 -1.98 -1.97
C PRO A 41 11.91 -2.42 -3.12
N ARG A 42 11.49 -3.69 -3.11
CA ARG A 42 10.49 -4.15 -4.08
C ARG A 42 9.18 -3.49 -3.71
N ALA A 43 8.61 -2.72 -4.63
CA ALA A 43 7.25 -2.24 -4.48
C ALA A 43 6.34 -3.45 -4.17
N ILE A 44 5.51 -3.32 -3.13
CA ILE A 44 4.49 -4.34 -2.85
C ILE A 44 3.48 -4.36 -4.01
N PRO A 45 2.86 -5.51 -4.32
CA PRO A 45 1.74 -5.54 -5.24
C PRO A 45 0.62 -4.63 -4.73
N VAL A 46 0.16 -3.72 -5.57
CA VAL A 46 -1.00 -2.87 -5.27
C VAL A 46 -2.18 -3.44 -6.04
N PRO A 47 -3.16 -4.04 -5.36
CA PRO A 47 -4.35 -4.52 -6.01
C PRO A 47 -5.22 -3.36 -6.52
N ASP A 48 -5.98 -3.62 -7.57
CA ASP A 48 -6.98 -2.67 -8.04
C ASP A 48 -8.06 -2.50 -6.96
N THR A 49 -8.35 -1.24 -6.62
CA THR A 49 -9.39 -0.93 -5.62
C THR A 49 -10.75 -1.40 -6.15
N PRO A 50 -11.53 -2.17 -5.35
CA PRO A 50 -12.80 -2.70 -5.80
C PRO A 50 -13.82 -1.61 -6.16
N GLU A 51 -14.68 -1.87 -7.15
CA GLU A 51 -15.73 -0.95 -7.62
C GLU A 51 -16.76 -0.54 -6.54
N TRP A 52 -16.85 -1.32 -5.45
CA TRP A 52 -17.75 -1.02 -4.33
C TRP A 52 -17.12 -0.06 -3.30
N SER A 53 -15.92 0.44 -3.53
CA SER A 53 -15.26 1.50 -2.74
C SER A 53 -14.97 2.72 -3.61
N THR A 54 -14.90 3.89 -2.99
CA THR A 54 -14.56 5.14 -3.63
C THR A 54 -13.09 5.47 -3.36
N VAL A 55 -12.36 5.85 -4.40
CA VAL A 55 -10.96 6.28 -4.26
C VAL A 55 -10.93 7.80 -4.18
N GLU A 56 -10.64 8.33 -2.99
CA GLU A 56 -10.47 9.76 -2.72
C GLU A 56 -9.14 9.96 -1.97
N LEU A 57 -8.04 9.93 -2.74
CA LEU A 57 -6.73 9.98 -2.13
C LEU A 57 -6.43 11.37 -1.57
N LEU A 58 -5.97 11.41 -0.32
CA LEU A 58 -5.48 12.63 0.32
C LEU A 58 -4.34 13.26 -0.52
N PRO A 59 -4.27 14.59 -0.62
CA PRO A 59 -3.11 15.27 -1.19
C PRO A 59 -1.84 14.91 -0.42
N LEU A 60 -0.70 14.81 -1.12
CA LEU A 60 0.60 14.62 -0.47
C LEU A 60 0.89 15.76 0.50
N ASN A 61 1.12 15.43 1.76
CA ASN A 61 1.50 16.36 2.81
C ASN A 61 2.16 15.62 3.98
N GLU A 62 2.87 16.35 4.83
CA GLU A 62 3.60 15.79 5.96
C GLU A 62 2.69 15.13 7.02
N TYR A 63 1.44 15.60 7.21
CA TYR A 63 0.62 15.30 8.38
C TYR A 63 -0.36 14.14 8.17
N SER A 64 -0.83 13.91 6.95
CA SER A 64 -1.81 12.84 6.69
C SER A 64 -1.44 11.90 5.53
N ARG A 65 -0.60 12.32 4.58
CA ARG A 65 -0.09 11.45 3.51
C ARG A 65 1.33 11.86 3.13
N PRO A 66 2.36 11.32 3.78
CA PRO A 66 3.76 11.68 3.51
C PRO A 66 4.30 11.13 2.19
N GLY A 67 3.61 10.18 1.55
CA GLY A 67 4.10 9.49 0.36
C GLY A 67 5.26 8.54 0.66
N THR A 68 5.42 8.13 1.92
CA THR A 68 6.43 7.15 2.32
C THR A 68 6.00 5.76 1.87
N PRO A 69 6.86 5.02 1.14
CA PRO A 69 6.51 3.68 0.69
C PRO A 69 6.23 2.72 1.85
N LEU A 70 5.19 1.89 1.69
CA LEU A 70 4.93 0.70 2.50
C LEU A 70 5.67 -0.48 1.86
N GLU A 71 6.66 -1.03 2.53
CA GLU A 71 7.54 -2.05 1.95
C GLU A 71 6.95 -3.47 2.00
N LYS A 72 5.96 -3.68 2.88
CA LYS A 72 5.31 -4.99 3.11
C LYS A 72 3.96 -4.78 3.79
N VAL A 73 3.05 -5.75 3.62
CA VAL A 73 1.79 -5.83 4.36
C VAL A 73 1.82 -7.13 5.17
N ASN A 74 1.99 -7.01 6.48
CA ASN A 74 2.03 -8.13 7.42
C ASN A 74 0.74 -8.24 8.26
N GLY A 75 -0.21 -7.31 8.08
CA GLY A 75 -1.47 -7.35 8.81
C GLY A 75 -2.40 -6.19 8.47
N ILE A 76 -3.56 -6.26 9.08
CA ILE A 76 -4.61 -5.23 9.00
C ILE A 76 -4.91 -4.78 10.42
N VAL A 77 -4.94 -3.46 10.64
CA VAL A 77 -5.32 -2.88 11.95
C VAL A 77 -6.67 -2.22 11.83
N VAL A 78 -7.61 -2.69 12.66
CA VAL A 78 -8.97 -2.14 12.75
C VAL A 78 -9.03 -1.07 13.83
N HIS A 79 -9.63 0.06 13.48
CA HIS A 79 -9.83 1.22 14.34
C HIS A 79 -11.31 1.67 14.33
N TYR A 80 -11.64 2.59 15.20
CA TYR A 80 -12.84 3.40 15.12
C TYR A 80 -12.46 4.88 15.21
N VAL A 81 -13.17 5.75 14.52
CA VAL A 81 -12.81 7.18 14.40
C VAL A 81 -12.84 7.94 15.75
N GLY A 82 -13.47 7.38 16.79
CA GLY A 82 -13.52 7.99 18.11
C GLY A 82 -14.30 9.32 18.16
N ASN A 83 -15.05 9.63 17.10
CA ASN A 83 -15.87 10.84 16.94
C ASN A 83 -17.29 10.45 16.53
N PRO A 84 -18.19 10.22 17.50
CA PRO A 84 -19.51 9.64 17.27
C PRO A 84 -20.36 10.44 16.28
N GLY A 85 -21.08 9.75 15.40
CA GLY A 85 -22.03 10.33 14.45
C GLY A 85 -21.39 11.05 13.26
N THR A 86 -20.07 11.02 13.12
CA THR A 86 -19.41 11.58 11.93
C THR A 86 -19.45 10.61 10.76
N THR A 87 -19.54 11.15 9.52
CA THR A 87 -19.52 10.37 8.28
C THR A 87 -18.10 10.08 7.79
N ALA A 88 -17.97 9.18 6.82
CA ALA A 88 -16.67 8.90 6.19
C ALA A 88 -16.09 10.16 5.52
N GLU A 89 -16.91 10.94 4.81
CA GLU A 89 -16.50 12.18 4.14
C GLU A 89 -16.04 13.26 5.14
N GLN A 90 -16.68 13.35 6.32
CA GLN A 90 -16.25 14.28 7.35
C GLN A 90 -14.89 13.89 7.93
N ASN A 91 -14.63 12.60 8.14
CA ASN A 91 -13.35 12.11 8.61
C ASN A 91 -12.27 12.20 7.52
N HIS A 92 -12.60 11.96 6.25
CA HIS A 92 -11.72 12.24 5.12
C HIS A 92 -11.32 13.72 5.07
N SER A 93 -12.30 14.63 5.16
CA SER A 93 -12.06 16.08 5.20
C SER A 93 -11.21 16.51 6.40
N TYR A 94 -11.36 15.84 7.54
CA TYR A 94 -10.48 16.07 8.69
C TYR A 94 -9.03 15.72 8.36
N PHE A 95 -8.76 14.55 7.79
CA PHE A 95 -7.41 14.16 7.38
C PHE A 95 -6.82 15.10 6.32
N GLU A 96 -7.63 15.53 5.35
CA GLU A 96 -7.20 16.49 4.32
C GLU A 96 -6.82 17.84 4.93
N ASN A 97 -7.60 18.32 5.92
CA ASN A 97 -7.39 19.61 6.58
C ASN A 97 -6.11 19.64 7.45
N LEU A 98 -5.60 18.48 7.87
CA LEU A 98 -4.32 18.39 8.59
C LEU A 98 -3.15 18.96 7.80
N ALA A 99 -3.20 18.92 6.46
CA ALA A 99 -2.22 19.59 5.60
C ALA A 99 -2.09 21.09 5.86
N GLN A 100 -3.13 21.72 6.42
CA GLN A 100 -3.19 23.15 6.67
C GLN A 100 -2.99 23.49 8.15
N THR A 101 -3.61 22.69 9.04
CA THR A 101 -3.55 22.94 10.48
C THR A 101 -2.27 22.45 11.12
N GLY A 102 -1.72 21.34 10.63
CA GLY A 102 -0.52 20.73 11.20
C GLY A 102 -0.64 20.31 12.67
N GLU A 103 -1.87 20.15 13.16
CA GLU A 103 -2.13 19.93 14.59
C GLU A 103 -1.75 18.54 15.10
N THR A 104 -1.75 17.55 14.18
CA THR A 104 -1.37 16.17 14.49
C THR A 104 -1.02 15.40 13.22
N TYR A 105 -0.44 14.21 13.40
CA TYR A 105 -0.22 13.24 12.32
C TYR A 105 -1.34 12.19 12.41
N ALA A 106 -2.24 12.15 11.42
CA ALA A 106 -3.32 11.16 11.39
C ALA A 106 -3.82 10.91 9.97
N SER A 107 -4.06 9.64 9.66
CA SER A 107 -4.76 9.18 8.46
C SER A 107 -5.07 7.70 8.59
N SER A 108 -5.82 7.14 7.64
CA SER A 108 -6.00 5.69 7.46
C SER A 108 -5.99 5.36 5.98
N HIS A 109 -5.74 4.09 5.64
CA HIS A 109 -5.88 3.65 4.26
C HIS A 109 -7.34 3.69 3.82
N PHE A 110 -8.23 3.23 4.70
CA PHE A 110 -9.67 3.22 4.44
C PHE A 110 -10.46 3.83 5.58
N LEU A 111 -11.57 4.46 5.21
CA LEU A 111 -12.68 4.84 6.09
C LEU A 111 -13.89 4.00 5.70
N VAL A 112 -14.61 3.48 6.71
CA VAL A 112 -15.89 2.80 6.55
C VAL A 112 -16.95 3.64 7.24
N GLY A 113 -17.92 4.14 6.49
CA GLY A 113 -18.94 5.06 6.98
C GLY A 113 -20.13 4.37 7.64
N LEU A 114 -21.05 5.20 8.17
CA LEU A 114 -22.22 4.76 8.93
C LEU A 114 -23.23 3.95 8.09
N ASN A 115 -23.28 4.18 6.78
CA ASN A 115 -24.17 3.46 5.85
C ASN A 115 -23.40 2.38 5.06
N GLY A 116 -22.16 2.09 5.44
CA GLY A 116 -21.31 1.08 4.81
C GLY A 116 -20.55 1.57 3.58
N GLU A 117 -20.56 2.87 3.29
CA GLU A 117 -19.69 3.47 2.28
C GLU A 117 -18.21 3.29 2.65
N ILE A 118 -17.35 3.05 1.65
CA ILE A 118 -15.92 2.85 1.86
C ILE A 118 -15.16 3.89 1.03
N ILE A 119 -14.29 4.65 1.70
CA ILE A 119 -13.40 5.63 1.06
C ILE A 119 -11.95 5.18 1.26
N GLN A 120 -11.19 5.10 0.16
CA GLN A 120 -9.74 4.91 0.22
C GLN A 120 -9.05 6.27 0.24
N ASN A 121 -8.33 6.56 1.32
CA ASN A 121 -7.63 7.85 1.55
C ASN A 121 -6.15 7.80 1.16
N VAL A 122 -5.50 6.66 1.35
CA VAL A 122 -4.06 6.47 1.12
C VAL A 122 -3.85 5.28 0.20
N PRO A 123 -2.94 5.37 -0.80
CA PRO A 123 -2.55 4.22 -1.61
C PRO A 123 -2.05 3.06 -0.75
N LEU A 124 -2.28 1.83 -1.22
CA LEU A 124 -1.91 0.63 -0.46
C LEU A 124 -0.40 0.35 -0.43
N ASP A 125 0.38 1.06 -1.22
CA ASP A 125 1.86 1.03 -1.22
C ASP A 125 2.50 2.23 -0.49
N GLU A 126 1.69 3.03 0.21
CA GLU A 126 2.14 4.13 1.07
C GLU A 126 1.74 3.86 2.53
N ILE A 127 2.50 4.39 3.50
CA ILE A 127 2.13 4.32 4.92
C ILE A 127 1.00 5.31 5.23
N ALA A 128 0.13 4.93 6.19
CA ALA A 128 -0.83 5.82 6.83
C ALA A 128 -0.47 6.02 8.30
N TYR A 129 -0.81 7.17 8.88
CA TYR A 129 -0.55 7.49 10.29
C TYR A 129 -1.72 7.08 11.19
N CYS A 130 -1.87 5.79 11.49
CA CYS A 130 -2.99 5.24 12.24
C CYS A 130 -2.60 4.29 13.37
N SER A 131 -1.60 3.46 13.13
CA SER A 131 -1.31 2.24 13.89
C SER A 131 0.02 2.28 14.65
N ASN A 132 0.56 3.48 14.92
CA ASN A 132 1.81 3.69 15.64
C ASN A 132 2.99 2.92 15.02
N GLU A 133 3.65 2.03 15.77
CA GLU A 133 4.77 1.21 15.30
C GLU A 133 4.39 0.18 14.22
N ARG A 134 3.10 0.01 13.94
CA ARG A 134 2.59 -0.85 12.86
C ARG A 134 2.24 -0.07 11.60
N ASN A 135 2.52 1.24 11.54
CA ASN A 135 2.33 2.02 10.31
C ASN A 135 3.17 1.50 9.14
N ASP A 136 4.35 0.93 9.43
CA ASP A 136 5.34 0.52 8.42
C ASP A 136 5.03 -0.83 7.77
N ASP A 137 4.02 -1.57 8.28
CA ASP A 137 3.77 -2.93 7.83
C ASP A 137 2.30 -3.37 7.85
N THR A 138 1.35 -2.44 7.99
CA THR A 138 -0.08 -2.77 8.01
C THR A 138 -0.94 -1.84 7.18
N ILE A 139 -2.08 -2.37 6.73
CA ILE A 139 -3.19 -1.57 6.20
C ILE A 139 -4.13 -1.23 7.37
N SER A 140 -4.50 0.04 7.49
CA SER A 140 -5.38 0.55 8.54
C SER A 140 -6.79 0.84 8.02
N ILE A 141 -7.80 0.46 8.80
CA ILE A 141 -9.22 0.70 8.52
C ILE A 141 -9.83 1.45 9.71
N GLU A 142 -10.30 2.65 9.47
CA GLU A 142 -11.06 3.46 10.45
C GLU A 142 -12.56 3.33 10.19
N CYS A 143 -13.32 2.94 11.22
CA CYS A 143 -14.75 2.74 11.13
C CYS A 143 -15.52 3.85 11.86
N CYS A 144 -16.50 4.43 11.17
CA CYS A 144 -17.46 5.34 11.77
C CYS A 144 -18.43 4.60 12.69
N HIS A 145 -18.90 5.27 13.73
CA HIS A 145 -19.86 4.73 14.70
C HIS A 145 -20.89 5.79 15.08
N PRO A 146 -22.15 5.39 15.37
CA PRO A 146 -23.24 6.35 15.53
C PRO A 146 -23.23 7.11 16.86
N ASP A 147 -22.72 6.52 17.93
CA ASP A 147 -22.81 7.04 19.28
C ASP A 147 -21.60 6.67 20.16
N ASP A 148 -21.63 7.11 21.42
CA ASP A 148 -20.53 6.95 22.39
C ASP A 148 -20.24 5.50 22.81
N SER A 149 -21.10 4.52 22.46
CA SER A 149 -20.82 3.10 22.69
C SER A 149 -19.63 2.62 21.87
N GLY A 150 -19.39 3.25 20.71
CA GLY A 150 -18.40 2.82 19.73
C GLY A 150 -18.81 1.58 18.94
N ALA A 151 -20.05 1.10 19.12
CA ALA A 151 -20.60 -0.01 18.35
C ALA A 151 -20.85 0.42 16.90
N PHE A 152 -20.56 -0.47 15.97
CA PHE A 152 -20.77 -0.22 14.55
C PHE A 152 -22.23 -0.43 14.17
N THR A 153 -22.70 0.31 13.16
CA THR A 153 -23.96 -0.05 12.51
C THR A 153 -23.79 -1.39 11.78
N GLN A 154 -24.90 -2.08 11.49
CA GLN A 154 -24.82 -3.30 10.70
C GLN A 154 -24.18 -3.06 9.33
N ALA A 155 -24.49 -1.93 8.68
CA ALA A 155 -23.90 -1.55 7.40
C ALA A 155 -22.39 -1.30 7.47
N THR A 156 -21.92 -0.62 8.54
CA THR A 156 -20.48 -0.44 8.81
C THR A 156 -19.80 -1.78 9.03
N TYR A 157 -20.42 -2.66 9.85
CA TYR A 157 -19.87 -3.98 10.14
C TYR A 157 -19.76 -4.87 8.90
N ASP A 158 -20.82 -4.96 8.10
CA ASP A 158 -20.84 -5.76 6.86
C ASP A 158 -19.77 -5.29 5.87
N SER A 159 -19.59 -3.96 5.77
CA SER A 159 -18.56 -3.37 4.91
C SER A 159 -17.16 -3.58 5.46
N LEU A 160 -16.96 -3.52 6.78
CA LEU A 160 -15.69 -3.86 7.42
C LEU A 160 -15.31 -5.32 7.16
N VAL A 161 -16.25 -6.27 7.32
CA VAL A 161 -16.02 -7.69 7.01
C VAL A 161 -15.62 -7.86 5.54
N ARG A 162 -16.38 -7.26 4.62
CA ARG A 162 -16.11 -7.36 3.17
C ARG A 162 -14.73 -6.78 2.80
N LEU A 163 -14.39 -5.59 3.31
CA LEU A 163 -13.12 -4.93 3.05
C LEU A 163 -11.95 -5.74 3.62
N THR A 164 -12.08 -6.21 4.86
CA THR A 164 -11.02 -6.98 5.52
C THR A 164 -10.76 -8.31 4.80
N ARG A 165 -11.80 -9.03 4.37
CA ARG A 165 -11.66 -10.27 3.59
C ARG A 165 -10.94 -10.03 2.27
N TRP A 166 -11.33 -8.98 1.53
CA TRP A 166 -10.66 -8.61 0.29
C TRP A 166 -9.18 -8.33 0.52
N LEU A 167 -8.82 -7.53 1.53
CA LEU A 167 -7.42 -7.27 1.86
C LEU A 167 -6.66 -8.54 2.28
N MET A 168 -7.30 -9.43 3.03
CA MET A 168 -6.70 -10.71 3.40
C MET A 168 -6.40 -11.57 2.17
N GLU A 169 -7.32 -11.63 1.21
CA GLU A 169 -7.13 -12.37 -0.05
C GLU A 169 -5.99 -11.79 -0.88
N GLU A 170 -5.98 -10.47 -1.09
CA GLU A 170 -4.98 -9.78 -1.92
C GLU A 170 -3.56 -9.90 -1.37
N TYR A 171 -3.40 -9.87 -0.05
CA TYR A 171 -2.09 -9.93 0.62
C TYR A 171 -1.74 -11.30 1.20
N GLY A 172 -2.63 -12.30 1.04
CA GLY A 172 -2.41 -13.64 1.56
C GLY A 172 -2.34 -13.69 3.09
N LEU A 173 -3.15 -12.89 3.77
CA LEU A 173 -3.18 -12.81 5.24
C LEU A 173 -4.16 -13.80 5.84
N GLU A 174 -3.83 -14.30 7.02
CA GLU A 174 -4.71 -15.11 7.85
C GLU A 174 -5.42 -14.23 8.91
N THR A 175 -6.50 -14.73 9.52
CA THR A 175 -7.26 -14.00 10.56
C THR A 175 -6.41 -13.57 11.76
N GLY A 176 -5.37 -14.33 12.09
CA GLY A 176 -4.42 -13.95 13.16
C GLY A 176 -3.57 -12.71 12.85
N GLN A 177 -3.58 -12.23 11.60
CA GLN A 177 -2.90 -10.99 11.18
C GLN A 177 -3.86 -9.79 11.11
N VAL A 178 -5.14 -9.99 11.40
CA VAL A 178 -6.12 -8.91 11.62
C VAL A 178 -6.16 -8.62 13.11
N ILE A 179 -5.80 -7.40 13.47
CA ILE A 179 -5.64 -6.99 14.88
C ILE A 179 -6.37 -5.66 15.14
N ARG A 180 -6.61 -5.36 16.38
CA ARG A 180 -7.14 -4.06 16.84
C ARG A 180 -5.99 -3.10 17.12
N HIS A 181 -6.21 -1.81 17.08
CA HIS A 181 -5.25 -0.84 17.59
C HIS A 181 -4.91 -1.10 19.08
N TYR A 182 -5.88 -1.63 19.83
CA TYR A 182 -5.66 -2.09 21.21
C TYR A 182 -4.51 -3.10 21.32
N ASP A 183 -4.41 -4.01 20.39
CA ASP A 183 -3.37 -5.07 20.41
C ASP A 183 -1.97 -4.52 20.08
N VAL A 184 -1.90 -3.30 19.50
CA VAL A 184 -0.64 -2.60 19.21
C VAL A 184 -0.18 -1.79 20.44
N THR A 185 -1.08 -0.98 21.02
CA THR A 185 -0.69 0.07 22.00
C THR A 185 -1.39 -0.03 23.34
N GLY A 186 -2.43 -0.86 23.49
CA GLY A 186 -3.33 -0.89 24.65
C GLY A 186 -4.39 0.22 24.68
N LYS A 187 -4.43 1.08 23.63
CA LYS A 187 -5.50 2.09 23.48
C LYS A 187 -6.84 1.38 23.27
N ILE A 188 -7.90 1.85 23.93
CA ILE A 188 -9.27 1.33 23.74
C ILE A 188 -9.75 1.70 22.32
N CYS A 189 -9.40 0.89 21.33
CA CYS A 189 -9.70 1.10 19.92
C CYS A 189 -9.64 -0.21 19.11
N PRO A 190 -10.71 -0.62 18.39
CA PRO A 190 -12.06 -0.03 18.42
C PRO A 190 -12.73 -0.26 19.79
N LYS A 191 -13.50 0.70 20.25
CA LYS A 191 -14.03 0.66 21.62
C LYS A 191 -14.92 -0.56 21.86
N SER A 192 -15.92 -0.82 21.01
CA SER A 192 -16.83 -1.96 21.22
C SER A 192 -16.09 -3.28 21.19
N PHE A 193 -15.16 -3.48 20.25
CA PHE A 193 -14.37 -4.72 20.14
C PHE A 193 -13.40 -4.94 21.30
N VAL A 194 -13.08 -3.91 22.08
CA VAL A 194 -12.25 -4.03 23.28
C VAL A 194 -13.10 -4.27 24.52
N GLU A 195 -14.21 -3.52 24.66
CA GLU A 195 -15.13 -3.63 25.82
C GLU A 195 -16.03 -4.87 25.72
N HIS A 196 -16.26 -5.40 24.51
CA HIS A 196 -17.04 -6.59 24.19
C HIS A 196 -16.20 -7.60 23.38
N PRO A 197 -15.29 -8.36 24.02
CA PRO A 197 -14.39 -9.29 23.33
C PRO A 197 -15.11 -10.31 22.43
N GLU A 198 -16.35 -10.69 22.81
CA GLU A 198 -17.19 -11.59 22.01
C GLU A 198 -17.55 -11.02 20.64
N GLU A 199 -17.69 -9.69 20.50
CA GLU A 199 -17.92 -9.05 19.19
C GLU A 199 -16.67 -9.13 18.31
N TRP A 200 -15.48 -9.02 18.91
CA TRP A 200 -14.22 -9.20 18.19
C TRP A 200 -14.02 -10.66 17.75
N GLU A 201 -14.31 -11.62 18.63
CA GLU A 201 -14.25 -13.05 18.30
C GLU A 201 -15.23 -13.40 17.16
N GLN A 202 -16.45 -12.84 17.21
CA GLN A 202 -17.43 -13.00 16.13
C GLN A 202 -16.92 -12.40 14.82
N PHE A 203 -16.34 -11.20 14.84
CA PHE A 203 -15.76 -10.57 13.66
C PHE A 203 -14.68 -11.45 13.03
N LEU A 204 -13.73 -11.99 13.82
CA LEU A 204 -12.71 -12.91 13.31
C LEU A 204 -13.30 -14.21 12.74
N ALA A 205 -14.37 -14.74 13.37
CA ALA A 205 -15.07 -15.90 12.85
C ALA A 205 -15.76 -15.62 11.52
N ASP A 206 -16.35 -14.42 11.38
CA ASP A 206 -16.99 -14.00 10.12
C ASP A 206 -15.97 -13.81 9.00
N LEU A 207 -14.72 -13.44 9.29
CA LEU A 207 -13.67 -13.35 8.29
C LEU A 207 -13.28 -14.72 7.69
N SER A 208 -13.54 -15.80 8.42
CA SER A 208 -13.13 -17.17 8.04
C SER A 208 -14.16 -17.92 7.20
N GLN A 209 -15.35 -17.35 6.97
CA GLN A 209 -16.45 -17.94 6.18
C GLN A 209 -16.33 -17.55 4.71
#